data_eaabc9db6b52857eceba917c266241c4
#
_entry.id   eaabc9db6b52857eceba917c266241c4
#
_cell.length_a   1.000
_cell.length_b   1.000
_cell.length_c   1.000
_cell.angle_alpha   90.00
_cell.angle_beta   90.00
_cell.angle_gamma   90.00
#
_symmetry.space_group_name_H-M   'P 1'
#
loop_
_entity.id
_entity.type
_entity.pdbx_description
1 polymer ?
#
loop_
_entity_poly.entity_id
_entity_poly.type
_entity_poly.pdbx_seq_one_letter_code
_entity_poly.pdbx_strand_id
1 'polypeptide(L)'
;MKKTTKLTALVLALVLTLALALTGCGKKTTTIQIAVPNDTTNEARALLLLEQQGIIKLKDGAGITATKNDIVENPHNVEIVEAEAARLPDMKQDVDYAVINSNYAINAGLNPLKDALAIEGSSSAYGNILCVKEGNENEPKILALKAALESKQVADFISEKYAGSVVSTVTNPTDGYDASVDYAALSGTTISVAASPTPHAEILEVAKTILAAKGNTLDIRTFSDYVVPNTVVEDGTVDANYFQHLPYLEDFNKEKGTHIVSIATIHVEPMGLYGGKQTSLDALTK
;
A
#
# COMPACT_ATOMS: atom_id res chain seq x y z
N MET A 1 -43.95 -60.74 28.48
CA MET A 1 -43.97 -59.29 28.20
C MET A 1 -42.90 -58.44 28.94
N LYS A 2 -42.43 -58.76 30.15
CA LYS A 2 -41.45 -57.94 30.88
C LYS A 2 -39.98 -58.04 30.43
N LYS A 3 -39.59 -59.11 29.64
CA LYS A 3 -38.18 -59.23 29.14
C LYS A 3 -37.93 -58.55 27.81
N THR A 4 -38.92 -58.37 26.97
CA THR A 4 -38.80 -57.69 25.68
C THR A 4 -38.72 -56.18 25.84
N THR A 5 -39.42 -55.57 26.81
CA THR A 5 -39.37 -54.14 27.11
C THR A 5 -38.02 -53.69 27.69
N LYS A 6 -37.31 -54.56 28.44
CA LYS A 6 -35.95 -54.23 28.94
C LYS A 6 -34.88 -54.29 27.85
N LEU A 7 -35.04 -55.21 26.88
CA LEU A 7 -34.09 -55.32 25.77
C LEU A 7 -34.23 -54.16 24.77
N THR A 8 -35.46 -53.73 24.48
CA THR A 8 -35.71 -52.51 23.66
C THR A 8 -35.22 -51.23 24.30
N ALA A 9 -35.36 -51.06 25.64
CA ALA A 9 -34.83 -49.91 26.36
C ALA A 9 -33.31 -49.88 26.38
N LEU A 10 -32.65 -51.07 26.46
CA LEU A 10 -31.18 -51.15 26.43
C LEU A 10 -30.61 -50.85 25.04
N VAL A 11 -31.28 -51.29 23.98
CA VAL A 11 -30.86 -50.99 22.60
C VAL A 11 -31.08 -49.50 22.27
N LEU A 12 -32.17 -48.90 22.73
CA LEU A 12 -32.41 -47.46 22.55
C LEU A 12 -31.37 -46.63 23.28
N ALA A 13 -31.00 -47.01 24.51
CA ALA A 13 -29.93 -46.30 25.28
C ALA A 13 -28.57 -46.43 24.61
N LEU A 14 -28.24 -47.60 24.02
CA LEU A 14 -26.98 -47.80 23.30
C LEU A 14 -26.91 -46.99 21.99
N VAL A 15 -28.04 -46.87 21.28
CA VAL A 15 -28.13 -46.06 20.05
C VAL A 15 -28.05 -44.56 20.37
N LEU A 16 -28.65 -44.10 21.48
CA LEU A 16 -28.51 -42.73 21.91
C LEU A 16 -27.08 -42.37 22.37
N THR A 17 -26.37 -43.29 23.04
CA THR A 17 -24.97 -43.05 23.43
C THR A 17 -24.01 -43.08 22.24
N LEU A 18 -24.29 -43.89 21.22
CA LEU A 18 -23.51 -43.93 19.99
C LEU A 18 -23.76 -42.68 19.12
N ALA A 19 -24.97 -42.12 19.14
CA ALA A 19 -25.30 -40.88 18.44
C ALA A 19 -24.62 -39.61 19.08
N LEU A 20 -24.42 -39.65 20.39
CA LEU A 20 -23.72 -38.59 21.13
C LEU A 20 -22.18 -38.66 20.96
N ALA A 21 -21.64 -39.85 20.63
CA ALA A 21 -20.19 -40.00 20.37
C ALA A 21 -19.80 -39.61 18.93
N LEU A 22 -20.79 -39.39 18.03
CA LEU A 22 -20.59 -38.95 16.66
C LEU A 22 -20.72 -37.42 16.46
N THR A 23 -21.04 -36.67 17.54
CA THR A 23 -20.75 -35.24 17.56
C THR A 23 -19.25 -35.09 17.75
N GLY A 24 -18.52 -35.49 16.73
CA GLY A 24 -17.07 -35.31 16.66
C GLY A 24 -16.76 -33.82 16.98
N CYS A 25 -15.82 -33.63 17.86
CA CYS A 25 -15.00 -32.42 17.91
C CYS A 25 -14.35 -32.21 16.54
N GLY A 26 -15.09 -31.78 15.55
CA GLY A 26 -14.54 -31.01 14.47
C GLY A 26 -13.93 -29.79 15.14
N LYS A 27 -12.60 -29.71 15.24
CA LYS A 27 -11.93 -28.47 15.46
C LYS A 27 -12.59 -27.49 14.49
N LYS A 28 -13.38 -26.52 14.97
CA LYS A 28 -13.73 -25.36 14.17
C LYS A 28 -12.40 -24.79 13.76
N THR A 29 -11.96 -25.04 12.54
CA THR A 29 -10.88 -24.27 11.95
C THR A 29 -11.40 -22.84 11.90
N THR A 30 -10.98 -22.04 12.86
CA THR A 30 -11.29 -20.60 12.85
C THR A 30 -10.62 -20.04 11.60
N THR A 31 -11.41 -19.48 10.73
CA THR A 31 -10.93 -18.77 9.54
C THR A 31 -10.16 -17.54 10.02
N ILE A 32 -8.96 -17.34 9.50
CA ILE A 32 -8.12 -16.18 9.81
C ILE A 32 -8.38 -15.14 8.74
N GLN A 33 -8.87 -13.98 9.11
CA GLN A 33 -9.18 -12.90 8.19
C GLN A 33 -7.98 -11.97 8.02
N ILE A 34 -7.54 -11.76 6.78
CA ILE A 34 -6.50 -10.80 6.42
C ILE A 34 -7.08 -9.78 5.45
N ALA A 35 -7.17 -8.52 5.89
CA ALA A 35 -7.60 -7.44 5.02
C ALA A 35 -6.45 -6.97 4.11
N VAL A 36 -6.76 -6.73 2.83
CA VAL A 36 -5.81 -6.27 1.81
C VAL A 36 -6.43 -5.16 0.95
N PRO A 37 -5.62 -4.31 0.27
CA PRO A 37 -6.13 -3.35 -0.70
C PRO A 37 -6.91 -4.04 -1.83
N ASN A 38 -7.92 -3.36 -2.36
CA ASN A 38 -8.79 -3.90 -3.42
C ASN A 38 -8.45 -3.40 -4.83
N ASP A 39 -7.44 -2.54 -4.98
CA ASP A 39 -6.92 -2.20 -6.30
C ASP A 39 -5.93 -3.26 -6.78
N THR A 40 -5.94 -3.51 -8.11
CA THR A 40 -5.24 -4.62 -8.74
C THR A 40 -3.78 -4.75 -8.30
N THR A 41 -3.04 -3.64 -8.30
CA THR A 41 -1.59 -3.67 -8.08
C THR A 41 -1.23 -3.76 -6.61
N ASN A 42 -1.99 -3.12 -5.70
CA ASN A 42 -1.74 -3.22 -4.26
C ASN A 42 -2.31 -4.51 -3.66
N GLU A 43 -3.42 -5.10 -4.19
CA GLU A 43 -3.83 -6.46 -3.84
C GLU A 43 -2.72 -7.45 -4.16
N ALA A 44 -2.21 -7.43 -5.42
CA ALA A 44 -1.13 -8.32 -5.83
C ALA A 44 0.11 -8.16 -4.94
N ARG A 45 0.50 -6.93 -4.63
CA ARG A 45 1.62 -6.61 -3.74
C ARG A 45 1.42 -7.17 -2.33
N ALA A 46 0.20 -7.04 -1.79
CA ALA A 46 -0.16 -7.61 -0.49
C ALA A 46 -0.07 -9.14 -0.49
N LEU A 47 -0.60 -9.80 -1.53
CA LEU A 47 -0.55 -11.26 -1.67
C LEU A 47 0.90 -11.76 -1.82
N LEU A 48 1.74 -11.05 -2.55
CA LEU A 48 3.17 -11.36 -2.66
C LEU A 48 3.90 -11.25 -1.31
N LEU A 49 3.55 -10.26 -0.48
CA LEU A 49 4.07 -10.17 0.88
C LEU A 49 3.62 -11.37 1.73
N LEU A 50 2.34 -11.78 1.65
CA LEU A 50 1.84 -12.95 2.36
C LEU A 50 2.53 -14.26 1.89
N GLU A 51 2.79 -14.39 0.59
CA GLU A 51 3.55 -15.51 0.03
C GLU A 51 5.00 -15.52 0.52
N GLN A 52 5.67 -14.36 0.52
CA GLN A 52 7.03 -14.22 1.06
C GLN A 52 7.13 -14.64 2.53
N GLN A 53 6.07 -14.46 3.31
CA GLN A 53 5.99 -14.92 4.69
C GLN A 53 5.58 -16.40 4.82
N GLY A 54 5.32 -17.12 3.72
CA GLY A 54 4.87 -18.51 3.74
C GLY A 54 3.44 -18.71 4.24
N ILE A 55 2.64 -17.65 4.28
CA ILE A 55 1.24 -17.68 4.76
C ILE A 55 0.32 -18.30 3.72
N ILE A 56 0.54 -17.98 2.45
CA ILE A 56 -0.15 -18.54 1.28
C ILE A 56 0.87 -18.91 0.22
N LYS A 57 0.42 -19.62 -0.83
CA LYS A 57 1.18 -19.79 -2.06
C LYS A 57 0.34 -19.37 -3.25
N LEU A 58 0.91 -18.57 -4.12
CA LEU A 58 0.31 -18.15 -5.37
C LEU A 58 0.66 -19.12 -6.50
N LYS A 59 -0.12 -19.16 -7.55
CA LYS A 59 0.21 -19.89 -8.77
C LYS A 59 1.50 -19.32 -9.40
N ASP A 60 2.29 -20.18 -10.02
CA ASP A 60 3.51 -19.75 -10.71
C ASP A 60 3.20 -18.64 -11.75
N GLY A 61 3.98 -17.57 -11.69
CA GLY A 61 3.86 -16.43 -12.62
C GLY A 61 2.70 -15.46 -12.36
N ALA A 62 2.00 -15.54 -11.23
CA ALA A 62 0.94 -14.59 -10.86
C ALA A 62 1.45 -13.14 -10.82
N GLY A 63 2.63 -12.91 -10.20
CA GLY A 63 3.33 -11.62 -10.24
C GLY A 63 2.51 -10.43 -9.76
N ILE A 64 2.74 -9.27 -10.38
CA ILE A 64 2.14 -7.98 -10.00
C ILE A 64 0.65 -7.82 -10.36
N THR A 65 0.03 -8.86 -10.89
CA THR A 65 -1.41 -8.91 -11.21
C THR A 65 -2.12 -10.03 -10.46
N ALA A 66 -1.47 -10.60 -9.44
CA ALA A 66 -2.04 -11.64 -8.59
C ALA A 66 -3.34 -11.17 -7.91
N THR A 67 -4.31 -12.05 -7.85
CA THR A 67 -5.56 -11.85 -7.12
C THR A 67 -5.73 -12.97 -6.10
N LYS A 68 -6.65 -12.85 -5.15
CA LYS A 68 -6.98 -13.94 -4.21
C LYS A 68 -7.36 -15.26 -4.89
N ASN A 69 -7.84 -15.20 -6.16
CA ASN A 69 -8.17 -16.40 -6.94
C ASN A 69 -6.92 -17.16 -7.43
N ASP A 70 -5.76 -16.57 -7.31
CA ASP A 70 -4.46 -17.15 -7.68
C ASP A 70 -3.79 -17.90 -6.52
N ILE A 71 -4.42 -17.94 -5.36
CA ILE A 71 -3.95 -18.71 -4.19
C ILE A 71 -4.16 -20.21 -4.45
N VAL A 72 -3.07 -20.96 -4.52
CA VAL A 72 -3.08 -22.42 -4.77
C VAL A 72 -2.85 -23.23 -3.49
N GLU A 73 -2.19 -22.67 -2.47
CA GLU A 73 -2.06 -23.28 -1.15
C GLU A 73 -2.43 -22.26 -0.06
N ASN A 74 -3.23 -22.71 0.90
CA ASN A 74 -3.74 -21.91 2.01
C ASN A 74 -3.76 -22.75 3.29
N PRO A 75 -2.57 -23.09 3.85
CA PRO A 75 -2.46 -24.02 4.96
C PRO A 75 -3.09 -23.51 6.26
N HIS A 76 -3.24 -22.19 6.41
CA HIS A 76 -3.74 -21.55 7.62
C HIS A 76 -5.22 -21.18 7.54
N ASN A 77 -5.94 -21.60 6.47
CA ASN A 77 -7.35 -21.26 6.23
C ASN A 77 -7.59 -19.73 6.30
N VAL A 78 -6.75 -18.98 5.59
CA VAL A 78 -6.87 -17.53 5.47
C VAL A 78 -8.02 -17.15 4.56
N GLU A 79 -8.82 -16.18 4.97
CA GLU A 79 -9.81 -15.48 4.16
C GLU A 79 -9.27 -14.09 3.80
N ILE A 80 -9.10 -13.82 2.53
CA ILE A 80 -8.68 -12.50 2.04
C ILE A 80 -9.92 -11.59 1.98
N VAL A 81 -9.86 -10.49 2.73
CA VAL A 81 -10.91 -9.45 2.80
C VAL A 81 -10.41 -8.23 2.05
N GLU A 82 -10.92 -8.00 0.85
CA GLU A 82 -10.55 -6.85 0.03
C GLU A 82 -11.28 -5.59 0.50
N ALA A 83 -10.55 -4.50 0.65
CA ALA A 83 -11.09 -3.21 1.01
C ALA A 83 -10.29 -2.06 0.36
N GLU A 84 -10.92 -0.89 0.25
CA GLU A 84 -10.22 0.32 -0.17
C GLU A 84 -9.01 0.58 0.73
N ALA A 85 -7.83 0.82 0.13
CA ALA A 85 -6.56 0.93 0.85
C ALA A 85 -6.60 1.96 2.00
N ALA A 86 -7.29 3.09 1.78
CA ALA A 86 -7.48 4.14 2.79
C ALA A 86 -8.26 3.68 4.05
N ARG A 87 -9.04 2.59 3.94
CA ARG A 87 -9.87 2.06 5.04
C ARG A 87 -9.15 1.03 5.91
N LEU A 88 -8.06 0.46 5.41
CA LEU A 88 -7.37 -0.65 6.08
C LEU A 88 -6.84 -0.32 7.48
N PRO A 89 -6.30 0.87 7.77
CA PRO A 89 -5.88 1.21 9.13
C PRO A 89 -7.03 1.14 10.15
N ASP A 90 -8.23 1.61 9.78
CA ASP A 90 -9.41 1.58 10.63
C ASP A 90 -9.99 0.17 10.76
N MET A 91 -10.00 -0.60 9.65
CA MET A 91 -10.50 -1.98 9.62
C MET A 91 -9.61 -2.96 10.37
N LYS A 92 -8.36 -2.61 10.63
CA LYS A 92 -7.36 -3.49 11.25
C LYS A 92 -7.87 -4.16 12.53
N GLN A 93 -8.61 -3.45 13.37
CA GLN A 93 -9.16 -3.96 14.62
C GLN A 93 -10.32 -4.97 14.44
N ASP A 94 -10.94 -5.00 13.26
CA ASP A 94 -12.12 -5.85 12.95
C ASP A 94 -11.74 -7.17 12.28
N VAL A 95 -10.47 -7.33 11.87
CA VAL A 95 -9.89 -8.53 11.25
C VAL A 95 -8.73 -9.09 12.08
N ASP A 96 -8.22 -10.27 11.74
CA ASP A 96 -7.06 -10.84 12.43
C ASP A 96 -5.78 -10.10 12.07
N TYR A 97 -5.61 -9.75 10.80
CA TYR A 97 -4.47 -9.00 10.27
C TYR A 97 -4.92 -8.07 9.15
N ALA A 98 -4.08 -7.07 8.86
CA ALA A 98 -4.26 -6.20 7.69
C ALA A 98 -2.91 -5.92 7.01
N VAL A 99 -2.86 -6.00 5.68
CA VAL A 99 -1.72 -5.53 4.89
C VAL A 99 -2.00 -4.09 4.46
N ILE A 100 -1.16 -3.16 4.91
CA ILE A 100 -1.43 -1.72 4.79
C ILE A 100 -0.26 -1.04 4.07
N ASN A 101 -0.57 -0.20 3.08
CA ASN A 101 0.39 0.68 2.43
C ASN A 101 0.99 1.66 3.45
N SER A 102 2.30 1.92 3.38
CA SER A 102 3.00 2.68 4.41
C SER A 102 2.50 4.11 4.58
N ASN A 103 2.13 4.80 3.49
CA ASN A 103 1.54 6.14 3.59
C ASN A 103 0.28 6.17 4.48
N TYR A 104 -0.61 5.18 4.35
CA TYR A 104 -1.80 5.07 5.20
C TYR A 104 -1.45 4.63 6.61
N ALA A 105 -0.50 3.71 6.78
CA ALA A 105 -0.02 3.30 8.10
C ALA A 105 0.57 4.48 8.86
N ILE A 106 1.47 5.26 8.26
CA ILE A 106 2.11 6.42 8.87
C ILE A 106 1.06 7.50 9.18
N ASN A 107 0.13 7.77 8.27
CA ASN A 107 -0.96 8.73 8.49
C ASN A 107 -1.87 8.33 9.66
N ALA A 108 -2.03 7.03 9.92
CA ALA A 108 -2.75 6.48 11.07
C ALA A 108 -1.90 6.40 12.35
N GLY A 109 -0.67 6.93 12.34
CA GLY A 109 0.23 6.94 13.49
C GLY A 109 0.99 5.63 13.73
N LEU A 110 0.96 4.68 12.79
CA LEU A 110 1.74 3.45 12.83
C LEU A 110 3.16 3.70 12.29
N ASN A 111 4.14 3.06 12.91
CA ASN A 111 5.50 3.03 12.40
C ASN A 111 5.75 1.70 11.69
N PRO A 112 5.95 1.68 10.34
CA PRO A 112 6.11 0.44 9.59
C PRO A 112 7.22 -0.48 10.11
N LEU A 113 8.34 0.08 10.60
CA LEU A 113 9.47 -0.70 11.11
C LEU A 113 9.26 -1.26 12.52
N LYS A 114 8.31 -0.71 13.31
CA LYS A 114 8.10 -1.09 14.71
C LYS A 114 6.81 -1.84 14.93
N ASP A 115 5.75 -1.45 14.20
CA ASP A 115 4.39 -1.91 14.44
C ASP A 115 3.95 -3.00 13.46
N ALA A 116 4.63 -3.14 12.30
CA ALA A 116 4.36 -4.23 11.38
C ALA A 116 4.95 -5.55 11.92
N LEU A 117 4.19 -6.64 11.77
CA LEU A 117 4.62 -8.01 12.09
C LEU A 117 5.51 -8.60 11.00
N ALA A 118 5.32 -8.14 9.76
CA ALA A 118 6.18 -8.40 8.62
C ALA A 118 6.16 -7.20 7.68
N ILE A 119 7.24 -6.99 6.94
CA ILE A 119 7.41 -5.85 6.05
C ILE A 119 8.02 -6.32 4.72
N GLU A 120 7.62 -5.69 3.65
CA GLU A 120 8.19 -5.92 2.32
C GLU A 120 9.69 -5.57 2.29
N GLY A 121 10.45 -6.29 1.47
CA GLY A 121 11.88 -6.01 1.31
C GLY A 121 12.16 -4.64 0.68
N SER A 122 13.33 -4.07 0.98
CA SER A 122 13.74 -2.73 0.52
C SER A 122 14.03 -2.62 -0.99
N SER A 123 14.10 -3.74 -1.72
CA SER A 123 14.32 -3.78 -3.18
C SER A 123 13.02 -3.72 -3.97
N SER A 124 12.04 -2.99 -3.48
CA SER A 124 10.71 -2.89 -4.09
C SER A 124 10.74 -2.25 -5.46
N ALA A 125 10.04 -2.86 -6.44
CA ALA A 125 9.71 -2.25 -7.73
C ALA A 125 8.69 -1.09 -7.59
N TYR A 126 8.25 -0.80 -6.37
CA TYR A 126 7.21 0.16 -6.04
C TYR A 126 7.76 1.50 -5.55
N GLY A 127 8.77 2.04 -6.28
CA GLY A 127 9.25 3.40 -6.03
C GLY A 127 8.16 4.43 -6.31
N ASN A 128 8.00 5.39 -5.40
CA ASN A 128 7.04 6.48 -5.53
C ASN A 128 7.53 7.53 -6.50
N ILE A 129 6.67 7.89 -7.46
CA ILE A 129 7.00 8.65 -8.66
C ILE A 129 6.32 10.01 -8.70
N LEU A 130 7.04 11.00 -9.26
CA LEU A 130 6.47 12.27 -9.71
C LEU A 130 5.92 12.07 -11.12
N CYS A 131 4.64 12.43 -11.32
CA CYS A 131 3.94 12.25 -12.59
C CYS A 131 3.32 13.54 -13.08
N VAL A 132 3.22 13.65 -14.40
CA VAL A 132 2.58 14.77 -15.11
C VAL A 132 1.73 14.23 -16.26
N LYS A 133 0.87 15.06 -16.83
CA LYS A 133 0.21 14.71 -18.10
C LYS A 133 1.24 14.62 -19.21
N GLU A 134 1.08 13.64 -20.11
CA GLU A 134 1.92 13.46 -21.29
C GLU A 134 2.00 14.75 -22.11
N GLY A 135 3.23 15.11 -22.49
CA GLY A 135 3.55 16.35 -23.20
C GLY A 135 4.02 17.50 -22.30
N ASN A 136 3.84 17.41 -20.96
CA ASN A 136 4.25 18.44 -20.01
C ASN A 136 5.59 18.16 -19.33
N GLU A 137 6.26 17.03 -19.67
CA GLU A 137 7.46 16.51 -18.99
C GLU A 137 8.63 17.52 -18.98
N ASN A 138 8.70 18.35 -20.02
CA ASN A 138 9.78 19.29 -20.22
C ASN A 138 9.38 20.75 -19.95
N GLU A 139 8.21 21.00 -19.38
CA GLU A 139 7.87 22.35 -18.95
C GLU A 139 8.85 22.87 -17.90
N PRO A 140 9.37 24.11 -18.01
CA PRO A 140 10.39 24.63 -17.10
C PRO A 140 9.97 24.55 -15.62
N LYS A 141 8.69 24.76 -15.29
CA LYS A 141 8.16 24.64 -13.92
C LYS A 141 8.20 23.19 -13.41
N ILE A 142 8.02 22.21 -14.30
CA ILE A 142 8.05 20.78 -13.99
C ILE A 142 9.50 20.32 -13.78
N LEU A 143 10.44 20.76 -14.61
CA LEU A 143 11.87 20.52 -14.41
C LEU A 143 12.37 21.12 -13.09
N ALA A 144 11.89 22.32 -12.74
CA ALA A 144 12.20 22.95 -11.45
C ALA A 144 11.69 22.13 -10.25
N LEU A 145 10.44 21.63 -10.32
CA LEU A 145 9.85 20.78 -9.30
C LEU A 145 10.62 19.45 -9.16
N LYS A 146 10.92 18.80 -10.29
CA LYS A 146 11.72 17.58 -10.32
C LYS A 146 13.07 17.77 -9.65
N ALA A 147 13.82 18.82 -10.03
CA ALA A 147 15.12 19.10 -9.44
C ALA A 147 15.03 19.34 -7.92
N ALA A 148 14.00 20.07 -7.46
CA ALA A 148 13.78 20.29 -6.04
C ALA A 148 13.52 18.99 -5.27
N LEU A 149 12.73 18.06 -5.83
CA LEU A 149 12.48 16.74 -5.23
C LEU A 149 13.71 15.82 -5.26
N GLU A 150 14.57 15.92 -6.27
CA GLU A 150 15.81 15.16 -6.38
C GLU A 150 16.97 15.80 -5.59
N SER A 151 16.71 16.78 -4.74
CA SER A 151 17.72 17.48 -3.96
C SER A 151 18.26 16.69 -2.78
N LYS A 152 19.48 17.06 -2.36
CA LYS A 152 20.06 16.55 -1.12
C LYS A 152 19.22 16.94 0.11
N GLN A 153 18.60 18.12 0.13
CA GLN A 153 17.73 18.54 1.24
C GLN A 153 16.52 17.61 1.40
N VAL A 154 15.91 17.18 0.29
CA VAL A 154 14.81 16.19 0.31
C VAL A 154 15.31 14.84 0.77
N ALA A 155 16.45 14.36 0.26
CA ALA A 155 17.02 13.06 0.66
C ALA A 155 17.38 13.02 2.16
N ASP A 156 17.98 14.09 2.68
CA ASP A 156 18.32 14.24 4.10
C ASP A 156 17.04 14.26 4.96
N PHE A 157 16.03 15.03 4.57
CA PHE A 157 14.73 15.08 5.27
C PHE A 157 14.07 13.70 5.35
N ILE A 158 14.03 12.96 4.25
CA ILE A 158 13.48 11.59 4.23
C ILE A 158 14.23 10.71 5.23
N SER A 159 15.57 10.74 5.21
CA SER A 159 16.42 9.93 6.08
C SER A 159 16.21 10.28 7.56
N GLU A 160 16.19 11.56 7.89
CA GLU A 160 16.07 12.04 9.26
C GLU A 160 14.68 11.82 9.85
N LYS A 161 13.64 12.14 9.07
CA LYS A 161 12.26 12.06 9.54
C LYS A 161 11.73 10.65 9.67
N TYR A 162 12.00 9.82 8.66
CA TYR A 162 11.39 8.49 8.57
C TYR A 162 12.30 7.36 9.04
N ALA A 163 13.58 7.62 9.27
CA ALA A 163 14.54 6.69 9.90
C ALA A 163 14.50 5.27 9.29
N GLY A 164 14.33 5.17 7.96
CA GLY A 164 14.31 3.92 7.19
C GLY A 164 12.91 3.37 6.89
N SER A 165 11.83 3.87 7.48
CA SER A 165 10.46 3.48 7.09
C SER A 165 10.04 4.07 5.72
N VAL A 166 10.70 5.15 5.31
CA VAL A 166 10.68 5.70 3.95
C VAL A 166 12.15 5.92 3.56
N VAL A 167 12.52 5.53 2.34
CA VAL A 167 13.92 5.58 1.88
C VAL A 167 14.00 6.30 0.54
N SER A 168 14.86 7.33 0.45
CA SER A 168 15.12 8.00 -0.82
C SER A 168 15.74 7.05 -1.84
N THR A 169 15.27 7.11 -3.09
CA THR A 169 15.84 6.37 -4.22
C THR A 169 16.78 7.23 -5.07
N VAL A 170 16.91 8.50 -4.75
CA VAL A 170 17.77 9.44 -5.49
C VAL A 170 19.22 9.13 -5.18
N THR A 171 19.94 8.55 -6.14
CA THR A 171 21.34 8.10 -5.95
C THR A 171 22.37 9.22 -6.06
N ASN A 172 22.06 10.27 -6.81
CA ASN A 172 22.93 11.43 -7.02
C ASN A 172 22.16 12.72 -6.73
N PRO A 173 21.86 13.01 -5.46
CA PRO A 173 21.06 14.17 -5.11
C PRO A 173 21.79 15.47 -5.44
N THR A 174 21.03 16.43 -5.99
CA THR A 174 21.51 17.71 -6.47
C THR A 174 21.38 18.80 -5.40
N ASP A 175 21.71 20.04 -5.76
CA ASP A 175 21.44 21.24 -4.93
C ASP A 175 19.96 21.70 -4.98
N GLY A 176 19.13 21.02 -5.76
CA GLY A 176 17.70 21.31 -5.91
C GLY A 176 17.35 22.20 -7.10
N TYR A 177 18.31 22.48 -7.98
CA TYR A 177 18.11 23.33 -9.15
C TYR A 177 18.57 22.63 -10.43
N ASP A 178 17.81 22.83 -11.51
CA ASP A 178 18.16 22.40 -12.86
C ASP A 178 18.81 23.56 -13.61
N ALA A 179 20.01 23.35 -14.11
CA ALA A 179 20.78 24.38 -14.84
C ALA A 179 20.15 24.78 -16.19
N SER A 180 19.26 23.98 -16.74
CA SER A 180 18.52 24.28 -17.98
C SER A 180 17.33 25.22 -17.75
N VAL A 181 16.91 25.42 -16.50
CA VAL A 181 15.74 26.23 -16.13
C VAL A 181 16.12 27.69 -15.89
N ASP A 182 15.48 28.59 -16.60
CA ASP A 182 15.54 30.05 -16.29
C ASP A 182 14.57 30.37 -15.14
N TYR A 183 15.09 30.29 -13.91
CA TYR A 183 14.32 30.61 -12.70
C TYR A 183 13.87 32.05 -12.61
N ALA A 184 14.58 32.98 -13.28
CA ALA A 184 14.16 34.39 -13.31
C ALA A 184 12.87 34.57 -14.13
N ALA A 185 12.77 33.85 -15.25
CA ALA A 185 11.55 33.80 -16.07
C ALA A 185 10.38 33.08 -15.38
N LEU A 186 10.67 32.15 -14.47
CA LEU A 186 9.65 31.44 -13.68
C LEU A 186 9.20 32.21 -12.43
N SER A 187 9.85 33.31 -12.06
CA SER A 187 9.52 34.04 -10.83
C SER A 187 8.02 34.45 -10.83
N GLY A 188 7.33 34.19 -9.73
CA GLY A 188 5.89 34.42 -9.59
C GLY A 188 5.02 33.29 -10.12
N THR A 189 5.59 32.23 -10.73
CA THR A 189 4.84 31.07 -11.20
C THR A 189 4.40 30.20 -10.03
N THR A 190 3.15 29.69 -10.10
CA THR A 190 2.64 28.67 -9.20
C THR A 190 2.72 27.30 -9.87
N ILE A 191 3.23 26.32 -9.15
CA ILE A 191 3.26 24.91 -9.51
C ILE A 191 2.28 24.18 -8.58
N SER A 192 1.32 23.47 -9.13
CA SER A 192 0.30 22.75 -8.35
C SER A 192 0.53 21.24 -8.37
N VAL A 193 0.49 20.60 -7.20
CA VAL A 193 0.76 19.17 -7.06
C VAL A 193 -0.28 18.49 -6.19
N ALA A 194 -0.89 17.42 -6.72
CA ALA A 194 -1.74 16.50 -5.96
C ALA A 194 -0.87 15.46 -5.24
N ALA A 195 -1.07 15.25 -3.95
CA ALA A 195 -0.26 14.34 -3.15
C ALA A 195 -1.06 13.63 -2.05
N SER A 196 -0.59 12.47 -1.59
CA SER A 196 -1.05 11.92 -0.31
C SER A 196 -0.49 12.76 0.86
N PRO A 197 -1.21 12.86 2.00
CA PRO A 197 -0.78 13.71 3.12
C PRO A 197 0.62 13.36 3.62
N THR A 198 0.91 12.07 3.83
CA THR A 198 2.16 11.54 4.39
C THR A 198 2.62 10.33 3.56
N PRO A 199 3.88 10.18 3.23
CA PRO A 199 5.00 11.11 3.41
C PRO A 199 5.08 12.19 2.33
N HIS A 200 4.29 12.10 1.26
CA HIS A 200 4.42 12.82 0.00
C HIS A 200 4.30 14.35 0.17
N ALA A 201 3.21 14.84 0.78
CA ALA A 201 3.04 16.27 0.99
C ALA A 201 4.11 16.84 1.93
N GLU A 202 4.56 16.07 2.93
CA GLU A 202 5.62 16.49 3.83
C GLU A 202 6.97 16.61 3.11
N ILE A 203 7.26 15.73 2.15
CA ILE A 203 8.44 15.80 1.28
C ILE A 203 8.33 17.03 0.35
N LEU A 204 7.14 17.29 -0.20
CA LEU A 204 6.88 18.46 -1.04
C LEU A 204 7.04 19.78 -0.29
N GLU A 205 6.80 19.84 1.03
CA GLU A 205 7.06 21.07 1.81
C GLU A 205 8.56 21.45 1.84
N VAL A 206 9.47 20.46 1.75
CA VAL A 206 10.90 20.72 1.58
C VAL A 206 11.17 21.27 0.18
N ALA A 207 10.64 20.63 -0.86
CA ALA A 207 10.75 21.12 -2.24
C ALA A 207 10.18 22.55 -2.40
N LYS A 208 9.07 22.85 -1.72
CA LYS A 208 8.47 24.19 -1.67
C LYS A 208 9.42 25.25 -1.16
N THR A 209 10.21 24.94 -0.14
CA THR A 209 11.22 25.86 0.41
C THR A 209 12.31 26.16 -0.62
N ILE A 210 12.76 25.14 -1.37
CA ILE A 210 13.76 25.26 -2.43
C ILE A 210 13.22 26.14 -3.57
N LEU A 211 12.00 25.89 -4.02
CA LEU A 211 11.35 26.64 -5.10
C LEU A 211 11.06 28.08 -4.70
N ALA A 212 10.65 28.33 -3.45
CA ALA A 212 10.40 29.67 -2.91
C ALA A 212 11.66 30.55 -2.91
N ALA A 213 12.86 29.97 -2.71
CA ALA A 213 14.13 30.70 -2.80
C ALA A 213 14.41 31.23 -4.21
N LYS A 214 13.71 30.74 -5.24
CA LYS A 214 13.75 31.22 -6.63
C LYS A 214 12.50 32.03 -7.04
N GLY A 215 11.63 32.36 -6.07
CA GLY A 215 10.41 33.13 -6.31
C GLY A 215 9.24 32.34 -6.88
N ASN A 216 9.28 30.98 -6.85
CA ASN A 216 8.21 30.13 -7.28
C ASN A 216 7.31 29.72 -6.08
N THR A 217 6.02 29.54 -6.33
CA THR A 217 5.07 29.02 -5.35
C THR A 217 4.76 27.57 -5.64
N LEU A 218 4.82 26.69 -4.63
CA LEU A 218 4.33 25.32 -4.72
C LEU A 218 2.98 25.21 -3.98
N ASP A 219 1.90 24.93 -4.75
CA ASP A 219 0.55 24.67 -4.24
C ASP A 219 0.37 23.18 -4.06
N ILE A 220 0.40 22.71 -2.82
CA ILE A 220 0.29 21.29 -2.46
C ILE A 220 -1.16 21.01 -2.10
N ARG A 221 -1.82 20.14 -2.88
CA ARG A 221 -3.20 19.70 -2.65
C ARG A 221 -3.22 18.26 -2.21
N THR A 222 -3.70 17.99 -0.99
CA THR A 222 -3.72 16.64 -0.43
C THR A 222 -5.04 15.92 -0.69
N PHE A 223 -4.92 14.63 -1.01
CA PHE A 223 -6.02 13.71 -1.24
C PHE A 223 -5.83 12.44 -0.42
N SER A 224 -6.93 11.89 0.11
CA SER A 224 -6.91 10.69 0.95
C SER A 224 -7.14 9.40 0.18
N ASP A 225 -7.37 9.46 -1.13
CA ASP A 225 -7.57 8.32 -2.03
C ASP A 225 -6.52 8.29 -3.15
N TYR A 226 -6.51 7.20 -3.94
CA TYR A 226 -5.54 7.01 -5.02
C TYR A 226 -6.11 7.31 -6.42
N VAL A 227 -7.39 7.65 -6.55
CA VAL A 227 -8.05 7.91 -7.84
C VAL A 227 -7.99 9.36 -8.23
N VAL A 228 -8.40 10.26 -7.31
CA VAL A 228 -8.51 11.69 -7.58
C VAL A 228 -7.18 12.33 -8.01
N PRO A 229 -5.99 12.01 -7.41
CA PRO A 229 -4.74 12.62 -7.82
C PRO A 229 -4.38 12.42 -9.29
N ASN A 230 -4.73 11.27 -9.89
CA ASN A 230 -4.54 11.05 -11.32
C ASN A 230 -5.59 11.80 -12.16
N THR A 231 -6.83 11.82 -11.71
CA THR A 231 -7.92 12.51 -12.42
C THR A 231 -7.64 14.01 -12.57
N VAL A 232 -7.17 14.66 -11.49
CA VAL A 232 -6.89 16.13 -11.52
C VAL A 232 -5.62 16.50 -12.30
N VAL A 233 -4.71 15.57 -12.54
CA VAL A 233 -3.60 15.75 -13.49
C VAL A 233 -4.09 15.58 -14.92
N GLU A 234 -4.87 14.52 -15.18
CA GLU A 234 -5.37 14.26 -16.53
C GLU A 234 -6.25 15.40 -17.06
N ASP A 235 -7.09 15.99 -16.22
CA ASP A 235 -7.97 17.11 -16.61
C ASP A 235 -7.26 18.49 -16.57
N GLY A 236 -6.00 18.56 -16.10
CA GLY A 236 -5.21 19.78 -16.03
C GLY A 236 -5.56 20.70 -14.86
N THR A 237 -6.31 20.23 -13.86
CA THR A 237 -6.64 20.99 -12.64
C THR A 237 -5.39 21.23 -11.77
N VAL A 238 -4.42 20.31 -11.83
CA VAL A 238 -3.08 20.44 -11.25
C VAL A 238 -2.01 20.05 -12.26
N ASP A 239 -0.79 20.53 -12.03
CA ASP A 239 0.33 20.34 -12.96
C ASP A 239 0.96 18.95 -12.83
N ALA A 240 0.97 18.38 -11.62
CA ALA A 240 1.63 17.11 -11.33
C ALA A 240 0.92 16.37 -10.19
N ASN A 241 1.26 15.09 -10.03
CA ASN A 241 0.99 14.37 -8.80
C ASN A 241 2.21 13.63 -8.26
N TYR A 242 2.18 13.35 -6.96
CA TYR A 242 3.20 12.60 -6.26
C TYR A 242 2.55 11.82 -5.13
N PHE A 243 2.22 10.52 -5.38
CA PHE A 243 1.50 9.65 -4.43
C PHE A 243 1.57 8.16 -4.77
N GLN A 244 2.02 7.78 -5.96
CA GLN A 244 1.86 6.46 -6.56
C GLN A 244 3.18 5.85 -7.02
N HIS A 245 3.15 4.58 -7.36
CA HIS A 245 4.25 3.85 -7.99
C HIS A 245 3.92 3.48 -9.45
N LEU A 246 4.94 3.15 -10.23
CA LEU A 246 4.81 2.90 -11.67
C LEU A 246 3.78 1.81 -12.02
N PRO A 247 3.74 0.63 -11.37
CA PRO A 247 2.72 -0.38 -11.68
C PRO A 247 1.27 0.12 -11.52
N TYR A 248 1.01 0.94 -10.49
CA TYR A 248 -0.32 1.54 -10.29
C TYR A 248 -0.66 2.54 -11.40
N LEU A 249 0.29 3.38 -11.79
CA LEU A 249 0.11 4.35 -12.87
C LEU A 249 -0.22 3.66 -14.20
N GLU A 250 0.53 2.61 -14.54
CA GLU A 250 0.34 1.86 -15.80
C GLU A 250 -1.05 1.21 -15.85
N ASP A 251 -1.47 0.59 -14.74
CA ASP A 251 -2.79 -0.03 -14.63
C ASP A 251 -3.90 1.03 -14.68
N PHE A 252 -3.75 2.13 -13.96
CA PHE A 252 -4.69 3.25 -13.97
C PHE A 252 -4.87 3.85 -15.37
N ASN A 253 -3.76 4.12 -16.08
CA ASN A 253 -3.81 4.64 -17.45
C ASN A 253 -4.56 3.68 -18.39
N LYS A 254 -4.29 2.38 -18.26
CA LYS A 254 -4.94 1.35 -19.06
C LYS A 254 -6.45 1.26 -18.76
N GLU A 255 -6.83 1.27 -17.49
CA GLU A 255 -8.23 1.13 -17.07
C GLU A 255 -9.08 2.38 -17.35
N LYS A 256 -8.50 3.56 -17.12
CA LYS A 256 -9.22 4.84 -17.21
C LYS A 256 -9.02 5.57 -18.53
N GLY A 257 -8.07 5.09 -19.36
CA GLY A 257 -7.73 5.76 -20.64
C GLY A 257 -7.05 7.11 -20.42
N THR A 258 -6.27 7.25 -19.34
CA THR A 258 -5.52 8.47 -19.02
C THR A 258 -4.12 8.46 -19.65
N HIS A 259 -3.49 9.64 -19.76
CA HIS A 259 -2.22 9.87 -20.45
C HIS A 259 -1.23 10.54 -19.49
N ILE A 260 -0.99 9.87 -18.36
CA ILE A 260 -0.10 10.36 -17.32
C ILE A 260 1.23 9.62 -17.42
N VAL A 261 2.33 10.34 -17.29
CA VAL A 261 3.69 9.78 -17.40
C VAL A 261 4.51 10.08 -16.15
N SER A 262 5.38 9.14 -15.80
CA SER A 262 6.35 9.28 -14.71
C SER A 262 7.58 10.03 -15.21
N ILE A 263 8.09 10.98 -14.41
CA ILE A 263 9.28 11.78 -14.73
C ILE A 263 10.43 11.64 -13.74
N ALA A 264 10.15 11.11 -12.54
CA ALA A 264 11.17 10.83 -11.53
C ALA A 264 10.67 9.78 -10.53
N THR A 265 11.61 9.04 -9.93
CA THR A 265 11.36 8.16 -8.78
C THR A 265 12.07 8.75 -7.57
N ILE A 266 11.35 9.03 -6.49
CA ILE A 266 11.85 9.83 -5.38
C ILE A 266 12.16 8.99 -4.15
N HIS A 267 11.25 8.06 -3.76
CA HIS A 267 11.43 7.23 -2.58
C HIS A 267 10.71 5.89 -2.69
N VAL A 268 11.04 4.98 -1.79
CA VAL A 268 10.28 3.74 -1.56
C VAL A 268 9.69 3.74 -0.15
N GLU A 269 8.54 3.11 -0.01
CA GLU A 269 7.87 2.84 1.27
C GLU A 269 7.40 1.38 1.26
N PRO A 270 8.03 0.53 2.11
CA PRO A 270 7.70 -0.88 2.14
C PRO A 270 6.29 -1.11 2.72
N MET A 271 5.49 -1.95 2.06
CA MET A 271 4.18 -2.37 2.56
C MET A 271 4.35 -3.27 3.79
N GLY A 272 3.45 -3.17 4.77
CA GLY A 272 3.53 -3.93 6.02
C GLY A 272 2.30 -4.78 6.30
N LEU A 273 2.51 -5.95 6.94
CA LEU A 273 1.47 -6.78 7.56
C LEU A 273 1.36 -6.42 9.04
N TYR A 274 0.20 -5.95 9.44
CA TYR A 274 -0.07 -5.48 10.80
C TYR A 274 -1.04 -6.40 11.52
N GLY A 275 -0.83 -6.56 12.83
CA GLY A 275 -1.77 -7.28 13.69
C GLY A 275 -3.04 -6.47 13.94
N GLY A 276 -4.17 -7.16 13.93
CA GLY A 276 -5.48 -6.66 14.32
C GLY A 276 -5.95 -7.32 15.61
N LYS A 277 -6.85 -8.31 15.50
CA LYS A 277 -7.24 -9.18 16.64
C LYS A 277 -6.08 -10.06 17.10
N GLN A 278 -5.16 -10.41 16.21
CA GLN A 278 -3.91 -11.12 16.51
C GLN A 278 -2.78 -10.10 16.66
N THR A 279 -1.87 -10.35 17.59
CA THR A 279 -0.73 -9.45 17.89
C THR A 279 0.62 -10.06 17.52
N SER A 280 0.64 -11.28 17.02
CA SER A 280 1.82 -12.00 16.53
C SER A 280 1.45 -12.86 15.31
N LEU A 281 2.45 -13.41 14.62
CA LEU A 281 2.22 -14.34 13.50
C LEU A 281 1.97 -15.80 13.96
N ASP A 282 1.85 -16.07 15.26
CA ASP A 282 1.73 -17.45 15.79
C ASP A 282 0.53 -18.22 15.22
N ALA A 283 -0.55 -17.53 14.89
CA ALA A 283 -1.73 -18.15 14.26
C ALA A 283 -1.47 -18.57 12.80
N LEU A 284 -0.45 -18.01 12.15
CA LEU A 284 -0.06 -18.23 10.75
C LEU A 284 1.20 -19.10 10.61
N THR A 285 1.78 -19.60 11.70
CA THR A 285 3.03 -20.37 11.69
C THR A 285 2.93 -21.78 12.29
N LYS A 286 1.71 -22.22 12.66
CA LYS A 286 1.47 -23.53 13.32
C LYS A 286 0.99 -24.59 12.34
#